data_4f21cfa625209e5fd2fb9902b9b1fb89
#
_entry.id   4f21cfa625209e5fd2fb9902b9b1fb89
#
_cell.length_a   1.000
_cell.length_b   1.000
_cell.length_c   1.000
_cell.angle_alpha   90.00
_cell.angle_beta   90.00
_cell.angle_gamma   90.00
#
_symmetry.space_group_name_H-M   'P 1'
#
loop_
_entity.id
_entity.type
_entity.pdbx_description
1 polymer ?
#
loop_
_entity_poly.entity_id
_entity_poly.type
_entity_poly.pdbx_seq_one_letter_code
_entity_poly.pdbx_strand_id
1 'polypeptide(L)'
;ELHMSGPIAVVIAGLILGNFGANYAMSERTKRHLFPFWEMTDSILNAVLFLLIGLEVMVLRIDGSHSIAALVAIPIVFFGRFVSVLIPVQTLRSIGHKFSHGTVRLMTWGGVRGGISIALALSLPEIPYKGTILAATYVVVVFTIVVQGLTIAPLARALTCTKDRLAAELKAVV
;
A
#
# COMPACT_ATOMS: atom_id res chain seq x y z
N GLU A 1 -22.46 20.14 -7.12
CA GLU A 1 -21.08 20.34 -6.62
C GLU A 1 -20.30 19.05 -6.89
N LEU A 2 -19.19 19.16 -7.62
CA LEU A 2 -18.30 18.03 -7.89
C LEU A 2 -17.46 17.78 -6.63
N HIS A 3 -17.88 16.83 -5.79
CA HIS A 3 -17.08 16.35 -4.65
C HIS A 3 -15.87 15.54 -5.14
N MET A 4 -14.83 16.22 -5.57
CA MET A 4 -13.59 15.57 -6.00
C MET A 4 -12.72 15.23 -4.79
N SER A 5 -12.20 14.01 -4.77
CA SER A 5 -11.29 13.57 -3.69
C SER A 5 -9.92 14.22 -3.85
N GLY A 6 -9.54 15.07 -2.88
CA GLY A 6 -8.21 15.69 -2.83
C GLY A 6 -7.05 14.68 -2.92
N PRO A 7 -7.06 13.58 -2.15
CA PRO A 7 -6.03 12.54 -2.24
C PRO A 7 -5.87 11.94 -3.64
N ILE A 8 -6.96 11.68 -4.36
CA ILE A 8 -6.90 11.13 -5.72
C ILE A 8 -6.30 12.16 -6.68
N ALA A 9 -6.68 13.43 -6.57
CA ALA A 9 -6.14 14.51 -7.40
C ALA A 9 -4.61 14.64 -7.22
N VAL A 10 -4.11 14.58 -5.99
CA VAL A 10 -2.67 14.64 -5.69
C VAL A 10 -1.93 13.43 -6.27
N VAL A 11 -2.50 12.22 -6.19
CA VAL A 11 -1.90 11.02 -6.77
C VAL A 11 -1.79 11.15 -8.29
N ILE A 12 -2.85 11.61 -8.96
CA ILE A 12 -2.84 11.82 -10.43
C ILE A 12 -1.78 12.87 -10.80
N ALA A 13 -1.73 13.99 -10.09
CA ALA A 13 -0.73 15.02 -10.31
C ALA A 13 0.70 14.49 -10.14
N GLY A 14 0.95 13.70 -9.08
CA GLY A 14 2.24 13.05 -8.83
C GLY A 14 2.65 12.08 -9.93
N LEU A 15 1.71 11.28 -10.45
CA LEU A 15 1.96 10.36 -11.56
C LEU A 15 2.30 11.11 -12.87
N ILE A 16 1.59 12.19 -13.16
CA ILE A 16 1.85 13.02 -14.35
C ILE A 16 3.22 13.69 -14.22
N LEU A 17 3.52 14.32 -13.09
CA LEU A 17 4.81 14.97 -12.84
C LEU A 17 5.97 13.97 -12.83
N GLY A 18 5.80 12.80 -12.23
CA GLY A 18 6.85 11.78 -12.15
C GLY A 18 7.14 11.11 -13.50
N ASN A 19 6.14 10.88 -14.33
CA ASN A 19 6.33 10.23 -15.63
C ASN A 19 6.59 11.23 -16.77
N PHE A 20 5.66 12.14 -17.00
CA PHE A 20 5.76 13.08 -18.11
C PHE A 20 6.64 14.29 -17.77
N GLY A 21 6.43 14.90 -16.61
CA GLY A 21 7.19 16.06 -16.17
C GLY A 21 8.67 15.77 -16.05
N ALA A 22 9.04 14.65 -15.44
CA ALA A 22 10.43 14.25 -15.28
C ALA A 22 11.13 13.99 -16.61
N ASN A 23 10.44 13.41 -17.60
CA ASN A 23 11.05 13.05 -18.88
C ASN A 23 11.10 14.22 -19.90
N TYR A 24 10.10 15.10 -19.88
CA TYR A 24 9.93 16.12 -20.95
C TYR A 24 10.08 17.57 -20.48
N ALA A 25 9.82 17.86 -19.20
CA ALA A 25 9.75 19.23 -18.70
C ALA A 25 10.82 19.60 -17.66
N MET A 26 11.58 18.62 -17.12
CA MET A 26 12.56 18.88 -16.08
C MET A 26 13.98 18.73 -16.58
N SER A 27 14.84 19.72 -16.25
CA SER A 27 16.29 19.59 -16.45
C SER A 27 16.89 18.58 -15.45
N GLU A 28 18.05 18.02 -15.80
CA GLU A 28 18.78 17.09 -14.93
C GLU A 28 19.14 17.74 -13.57
N ARG A 29 19.40 19.02 -13.56
CA ARG A 29 19.65 19.78 -12.33
C ARG A 29 18.41 19.82 -11.44
N THR A 30 17.24 20.08 -12.02
CA THR A 30 15.96 20.08 -11.29
C THR A 30 15.65 18.72 -10.70
N LYS A 31 15.83 17.63 -11.46
CA LYS A 31 15.62 16.27 -10.98
C LYS A 31 16.49 15.92 -9.77
N ARG A 32 17.79 16.28 -9.81
CA ARG A 32 18.75 16.02 -8.72
C ARG A 32 18.38 16.68 -7.41
N HIS A 33 17.63 17.77 -7.43
CA HIS A 33 17.18 18.45 -6.20
C HIS A 33 15.75 18.07 -5.82
N LEU A 34 14.88 17.88 -6.80
CA LEU A 34 13.48 17.64 -6.57
C LEU A 34 13.21 16.25 -5.97
N PHE A 35 13.81 15.19 -6.52
CA PHE A 35 13.57 13.84 -6.02
C PHE A 35 14.08 13.63 -4.58
N PRO A 36 15.31 14.01 -4.21
CA PRO A 36 15.76 13.90 -2.82
C PRO A 36 14.95 14.76 -1.85
N PHE A 37 14.49 15.94 -2.29
CA PHE A 37 13.60 16.78 -1.49
C PHE A 37 12.28 16.07 -1.18
N TRP A 38 11.64 15.46 -2.18
CA TRP A 38 10.40 14.71 -1.97
C TRP A 38 10.61 13.46 -1.12
N GLU A 39 11.72 12.75 -1.31
CA GLU A 39 12.08 11.57 -0.51
C GLU A 39 12.26 11.94 0.98
N MET A 40 12.95 13.03 1.26
CA MET A 40 13.09 13.54 2.63
C MET A 40 11.74 13.99 3.20
N THR A 41 10.95 14.72 2.43
CA THR A 41 9.61 15.19 2.84
C THR A 41 8.69 14.02 3.15
N ASP A 42 8.66 12.99 2.31
CA ASP A 42 7.88 11.77 2.52
C ASP A 42 8.29 11.07 3.81
N SER A 43 9.59 10.93 4.07
CA SER A 43 10.11 10.32 5.30
C SER A 43 9.68 11.08 6.55
N ILE A 44 9.75 12.42 6.53
CA ILE A 44 9.32 13.27 7.66
C ILE A 44 7.82 13.16 7.87
N LEU A 45 7.02 13.28 6.80
CA LEU A 45 5.55 13.19 6.87
C LEU A 45 5.10 11.82 7.37
N ASN A 46 5.73 10.74 6.93
CA ASN A 46 5.46 9.40 7.42
C ASN A 46 5.80 9.25 8.91
N ALA A 47 6.93 9.79 9.36
CA ALA A 47 7.30 9.77 10.78
C ALA A 47 6.28 10.51 11.66
N VAL A 48 5.86 11.72 11.24
CA VAL A 48 4.82 12.50 11.93
C VAL A 48 3.49 11.75 11.95
N LEU A 49 3.13 11.12 10.84
CA LEU A 49 1.88 10.40 10.69
C LEU A 49 1.86 9.15 11.59
N PHE A 50 2.96 8.39 11.68
CA PHE A 50 3.08 7.26 12.60
C PHE A 50 3.06 7.69 14.07
N LEU A 51 3.65 8.84 14.39
CA LEU A 51 3.57 9.42 15.74
C LEU A 51 2.12 9.75 16.11
N LEU A 52 1.38 10.42 15.22
CA LEU A 52 -0.03 10.75 15.45
C LEU A 52 -0.89 9.50 15.61
N ILE A 53 -0.66 8.48 14.79
CA ILE A 53 -1.31 7.18 14.90
C ILE A 53 -1.05 6.55 16.27
N GLY A 54 0.21 6.56 16.72
CA GLY A 54 0.60 6.03 18.03
C GLY A 54 -0.08 6.74 19.19
N LEU A 55 -0.21 8.07 19.12
CA LEU A 55 -0.91 8.85 20.14
C LEU A 55 -2.41 8.56 20.15
N GLU A 56 -3.04 8.45 19.00
CA GLU A 56 -4.48 8.17 18.86
C GLU A 56 -4.85 6.79 19.41
N VAL A 57 -4.00 5.78 19.18
CA VAL A 57 -4.21 4.41 19.74
C VAL A 57 -4.31 4.45 21.26
N MET A 58 -3.60 5.35 21.95
CA MET A 58 -3.65 5.46 23.41
C MET A 58 -4.99 6.02 23.91
N VAL A 59 -5.69 6.77 23.09
CA VAL A 59 -7.00 7.39 23.42
C VAL A 59 -8.16 6.46 23.05
N LEU A 60 -7.97 5.57 22.08
CA LEU A 60 -9.02 4.66 21.64
C LEU A 60 -9.35 3.63 22.73
N ARG A 61 -10.56 3.69 23.26
CA ARG A 61 -11.11 2.63 24.11
C ARG A 61 -11.61 1.50 23.21
N ILE A 62 -10.87 0.40 23.18
CA ILE A 62 -11.26 -0.80 22.43
C ILE A 62 -12.13 -1.65 23.34
N ASP A 63 -13.45 -1.51 23.24
CA ASP A 63 -14.39 -2.38 23.91
C ASP A 63 -14.42 -3.77 23.25
N GLY A 64 -14.70 -4.81 24.01
CA GLY A 64 -14.64 -6.20 23.56
C GLY A 64 -15.48 -6.52 22.31
N SER A 65 -16.60 -5.81 22.10
CA SER A 65 -17.44 -5.97 20.89
C SER A 65 -16.75 -5.48 19.60
N HIS A 66 -15.87 -4.48 19.71
CA HIS A 66 -15.10 -3.95 18.56
C HIS A 66 -13.93 -4.84 18.18
N SER A 67 -13.42 -5.64 19.11
CA SER A 67 -12.29 -6.55 18.88
C SER A 67 -12.61 -7.65 17.86
N ILE A 68 -13.82 -8.21 17.91
CA ILE A 68 -14.25 -9.25 16.97
C ILE A 68 -14.39 -8.66 15.56
N ALA A 69 -15.02 -7.49 15.44
CA ALA A 69 -15.16 -6.81 14.15
C ALA A 69 -13.80 -6.46 13.55
N ALA A 70 -12.85 -6.00 14.36
CA ALA A 70 -11.50 -5.70 13.95
C ALA A 70 -10.72 -6.95 13.49
N LEU A 71 -10.87 -8.08 14.18
CA LEU A 71 -10.21 -9.34 13.80
C LEU A 71 -10.76 -9.89 12.48
N VAL A 72 -12.07 -9.80 12.26
CA VAL A 72 -12.74 -10.23 11.03
C VAL A 72 -12.40 -9.29 9.86
N ALA A 73 -12.11 -8.02 10.12
CA ALA A 73 -11.72 -7.07 9.07
C ALA A 73 -10.40 -7.45 8.39
N ILE A 74 -9.45 -8.08 9.09
CA ILE A 74 -8.16 -8.49 8.51
C ILE A 74 -8.36 -9.43 7.31
N PRO A 75 -8.98 -10.61 7.45
CA PRO A 75 -9.15 -11.53 6.32
C PRO A 75 -10.04 -10.95 5.21
N ILE A 76 -11.04 -10.13 5.53
CA ILE A 76 -11.88 -9.47 4.52
C ILE A 76 -11.05 -8.52 3.67
N VAL A 77 -10.21 -7.69 4.28
CA VAL A 77 -9.33 -6.75 3.57
C VAL A 77 -8.32 -7.48 2.71
N PHE A 78 -7.75 -8.59 3.21
CA PHE A 78 -6.84 -9.44 2.45
C PHE A 78 -7.50 -10.08 1.24
N PHE A 79 -8.68 -10.65 1.43
CA PHE A 79 -9.45 -11.24 0.34
C PHE A 79 -9.83 -10.22 -0.71
N GLY A 80 -10.34 -9.06 -0.30
CA GLY A 80 -10.63 -7.93 -1.21
C GLY A 80 -9.40 -7.49 -2.00
N ARG A 81 -8.23 -7.42 -1.35
CA ARG A 81 -6.95 -7.10 -2.00
C ARG A 81 -6.52 -8.18 -3.00
N PHE A 82 -6.62 -9.44 -2.61
CA PHE A 82 -6.30 -10.57 -3.49
C PHE A 82 -7.13 -10.53 -4.76
N VAL A 83 -8.45 -10.36 -4.64
CA VAL A 83 -9.37 -10.24 -5.78
C VAL A 83 -9.05 -9.02 -6.64
N SER A 84 -8.80 -7.86 -6.01
CA SER A 84 -8.45 -6.62 -6.69
C SER A 84 -7.15 -6.69 -7.50
N VAL A 85 -6.19 -7.50 -7.08
CA VAL A 85 -4.94 -7.74 -7.82
C VAL A 85 -5.12 -8.85 -8.86
N LEU A 86 -5.87 -9.89 -8.53
CA LEU A 86 -6.06 -11.05 -9.41
C LEU A 86 -6.76 -10.66 -10.71
N ILE A 87 -7.84 -9.88 -10.62
CA ILE A 87 -8.65 -9.51 -11.80
C ILE A 87 -7.80 -8.74 -12.85
N PRO A 88 -7.11 -7.63 -12.54
CA PRO A 88 -6.30 -6.92 -13.53
C PRO A 88 -5.14 -7.76 -14.07
N VAL A 89 -4.47 -8.54 -13.22
CA VAL A 89 -3.35 -9.39 -13.66
C VAL A 89 -3.84 -10.48 -14.61
N GLN A 90 -5.01 -11.07 -14.33
CA GLN A 90 -5.61 -12.09 -15.21
C GLN A 90 -6.03 -11.49 -16.55
N THR A 91 -6.66 -10.31 -16.55
CA THR A 91 -7.08 -9.62 -17.78
C THR A 91 -5.88 -9.20 -18.64
N LEU A 92 -4.83 -8.62 -18.02
CA LEU A 92 -3.62 -8.27 -18.77
C LEU A 92 -2.88 -9.52 -19.30
N ARG A 93 -2.93 -10.64 -18.57
CA ARG A 93 -2.36 -11.91 -19.01
C ARG A 93 -3.09 -12.46 -20.25
N SER A 94 -4.41 -12.32 -20.32
CA SER A 94 -5.19 -12.73 -21.49
C SER A 94 -4.95 -11.82 -22.73
N ILE A 95 -4.50 -10.58 -22.52
CA ILE A 95 -4.10 -9.63 -23.58
C ILE A 95 -2.65 -9.87 -24.07
N GLY A 96 -1.93 -10.85 -23.50
CA GLY A 96 -0.59 -11.24 -23.94
C GLY A 96 0.57 -10.72 -23.10
N HIS A 97 0.30 -10.02 -22.01
CA HIS A 97 1.35 -9.58 -21.07
C HIS A 97 1.86 -10.74 -20.21
N LYS A 98 3.17 -10.99 -20.23
CA LYS A 98 3.81 -12.06 -19.44
C LYS A 98 4.15 -11.54 -18.04
N PHE A 99 3.41 -12.00 -17.02
CA PHE A 99 3.72 -11.76 -15.62
C PHE A 99 4.42 -12.98 -15.00
N SER A 100 5.39 -12.71 -14.11
CA SER A 100 6.06 -13.78 -13.35
C SER A 100 5.07 -14.48 -12.41
N HIS A 101 5.27 -15.78 -12.15
CA HIS A 101 4.39 -16.59 -11.30
C HIS A 101 4.20 -16.04 -9.87
N GLY A 102 5.16 -15.25 -9.36
CA GLY A 102 5.09 -14.60 -8.03
C GLY A 102 4.42 -13.24 -7.97
N THR A 103 4.09 -12.63 -9.11
CA THR A 103 3.62 -11.23 -9.18
C THR A 103 2.33 -11.01 -8.37
N VAL A 104 1.34 -11.89 -8.50
CA VAL A 104 0.08 -11.77 -7.75
C VAL A 104 0.32 -11.87 -6.24
N ARG A 105 1.15 -12.84 -5.80
CA ARG A 105 1.48 -13.02 -4.39
C ARG A 105 2.20 -11.80 -3.82
N LEU A 106 3.20 -11.29 -4.55
CA LEU A 106 3.98 -10.14 -4.14
C LEU A 106 3.12 -8.87 -4.08
N MET A 107 2.28 -8.62 -5.08
CA MET A 107 1.39 -7.47 -5.12
C MET A 107 0.28 -7.53 -4.07
N THR A 108 -0.26 -8.72 -3.80
CA THR A 108 -1.25 -8.91 -2.74
C THR A 108 -0.64 -8.68 -1.36
N TRP A 109 0.52 -9.27 -1.11
CA TRP A 109 1.22 -9.12 0.17
C TRP A 109 1.84 -7.73 0.36
N GLY A 110 2.37 -7.14 -0.71
CA GLY A 110 2.98 -5.79 -0.70
C GLY A 110 2.00 -4.63 -0.56
N GLY A 111 0.71 -4.91 -0.45
CA GLY A 111 -0.31 -3.89 -0.26
C GLY A 111 -0.40 -3.35 1.15
N VAL A 112 0.73 -2.97 1.73
CA VAL A 112 0.80 -2.37 3.07
C VAL A 112 -0.08 -1.13 3.13
N ARG A 113 -1.02 -1.10 4.08
CA ARG A 113 -1.84 0.08 4.35
C ARG A 113 -1.11 0.97 5.34
N GLY A 114 -1.02 2.25 5.02
CA GLY A 114 -0.35 3.24 5.86
C GLY A 114 -1.34 4.15 6.58
N GLY A 115 -0.80 5.18 7.21
CA GLY A 115 -1.55 6.14 8.00
C GLY A 115 -2.59 6.95 7.27
N ILE A 116 -2.53 7.04 5.93
CA ILE A 116 -3.59 7.69 5.13
C ILE A 116 -4.95 7.03 5.36
N SER A 117 -4.98 5.68 5.53
CA SER A 117 -6.22 4.96 5.82
C SER A 117 -6.83 5.40 7.16
N ILE A 118 -5.99 5.66 8.16
CA ILE A 118 -6.42 6.14 9.46
C ILE A 118 -6.88 7.59 9.38
N ALA A 119 -6.13 8.45 8.69
CA ALA A 119 -6.51 9.84 8.49
C ALA A 119 -7.88 9.96 7.79
N LEU A 120 -8.15 9.12 6.79
CA LEU A 120 -9.45 9.05 6.13
C LEU A 120 -10.55 8.54 7.06
N ALA A 121 -10.27 7.55 7.92
CA ALA A 121 -11.24 7.05 8.89
C ALA A 121 -11.56 8.10 9.98
N LEU A 122 -10.56 8.89 10.42
CA LEU A 122 -10.75 10.01 11.35
C LEU A 122 -11.57 11.14 10.74
N SER A 123 -11.44 11.40 9.43
CA SER A 123 -12.19 12.43 8.72
C SER A 123 -13.67 12.11 8.49
N LEU A 124 -14.12 10.90 8.85
CA LEU A 124 -15.53 10.54 8.76
C LEU A 124 -16.38 11.42 9.69
N PRO A 125 -17.57 11.83 9.24
CA PRO A 125 -18.53 12.52 10.09
C PRO A 125 -18.95 11.66 11.28
N GLU A 126 -19.53 12.28 12.31
CA GLU A 126 -20.01 11.56 13.51
C GLU A 126 -21.20 10.66 13.14
N ILE A 127 -20.89 9.39 12.91
CA ILE A 127 -21.87 8.32 12.66
C ILE A 127 -21.80 7.28 13.80
N PRO A 128 -22.89 6.57 14.10
CA PRO A 128 -22.94 5.59 15.21
C PRO A 128 -21.86 4.51 15.14
N TYR A 129 -21.37 4.19 13.94
CA TYR A 129 -20.38 3.13 13.71
C TYR A 129 -18.94 3.65 13.52
N LYS A 130 -18.69 4.95 13.68
CA LYS A 130 -17.36 5.56 13.50
C LYS A 130 -16.30 4.88 14.38
N GLY A 131 -16.61 4.62 15.65
CA GLY A 131 -15.70 3.94 16.58
C GLY A 131 -15.31 2.54 16.11
N THR A 132 -16.27 1.77 15.61
CA THR A 132 -16.00 0.42 15.06
C THR A 132 -15.14 0.47 13.80
N ILE A 133 -15.42 1.43 12.90
CA ILE A 133 -14.63 1.62 11.67
C ILE A 133 -13.20 2.04 12.01
N LEU A 134 -13.03 2.96 12.95
CA LEU A 134 -11.73 3.39 13.44
C LEU A 134 -10.95 2.21 14.03
N ALA A 135 -11.54 1.48 14.99
CA ALA A 135 -10.90 0.33 15.61
C ALA A 135 -10.48 -0.73 14.58
N ALA A 136 -11.37 -1.08 13.65
CA ALA A 136 -11.05 -2.02 12.57
C ALA A 136 -9.93 -1.50 11.66
N THR A 137 -9.93 -0.21 11.31
CA THR A 137 -8.89 0.41 10.49
C THR A 137 -7.54 0.38 11.19
N TYR A 138 -7.50 0.71 12.49
CA TYR A 138 -6.28 0.67 13.29
C TYR A 138 -5.68 -0.74 13.35
N VAL A 139 -6.49 -1.74 13.68
CA VAL A 139 -6.03 -3.13 13.77
C VAL A 139 -5.48 -3.62 12.42
N VAL A 140 -6.18 -3.32 11.33
CA VAL A 140 -5.72 -3.67 9.98
C VAL A 140 -4.40 -2.96 9.64
N VAL A 141 -4.27 -1.67 9.94
CA VAL A 141 -3.06 -0.89 9.64
C VAL A 141 -1.89 -1.39 10.47
N VAL A 142 -2.05 -1.58 11.78
CA VAL A 142 -0.98 -2.12 12.64
C VAL A 142 -0.57 -3.51 12.16
N PHE A 143 -1.52 -4.39 11.85
CA PHE A 143 -1.24 -5.71 11.30
C PHE A 143 -0.44 -5.61 9.98
N THR A 144 -0.86 -4.76 9.05
CA THR A 144 -0.17 -4.63 7.75
C THR A 144 1.24 -4.06 7.89
N ILE A 145 1.45 -3.06 8.77
CA ILE A 145 2.77 -2.48 9.00
C ILE A 145 3.70 -3.51 9.66
N VAL A 146 3.25 -4.18 10.72
CA VAL A 146 4.10 -5.10 11.49
C VAL A 146 4.29 -6.41 10.73
N VAL A 147 3.22 -7.08 10.33
CA VAL A 147 3.31 -8.42 9.73
C VAL A 147 3.76 -8.36 8.28
N GLN A 148 3.07 -7.58 7.45
CA GLN A 148 3.42 -7.48 6.03
C GLN A 148 4.71 -6.69 5.82
N GLY A 149 4.91 -5.58 6.54
CA GLY A 149 6.11 -4.76 6.43
C GLY A 149 7.38 -5.55 6.73
N LEU A 150 7.39 -6.36 7.80
CA LEU A 150 8.54 -7.20 8.17
C LEU A 150 8.72 -8.41 7.24
N THR A 151 7.64 -8.93 6.68
CA THR A 151 7.68 -10.17 5.88
C THR A 151 7.80 -9.94 4.37
N ILE A 152 7.62 -8.71 3.88
CA ILE A 152 7.69 -8.42 2.43
C ILE A 152 9.09 -8.62 1.86
N ALA A 153 10.14 -8.22 2.59
CA ALA A 153 11.52 -8.36 2.12
C ALA A 153 11.95 -9.82 1.96
N PRO A 154 11.76 -10.72 2.95
CA PRO A 154 12.07 -12.14 2.78
C PRO A 154 11.19 -12.80 1.71
N LEU A 155 9.90 -12.42 1.58
CA LEU A 155 9.02 -12.93 0.54
C LEU A 155 9.51 -12.53 -0.87
N ALA A 156 9.89 -11.28 -1.06
CA ALA A 156 10.42 -10.78 -2.33
C ALA A 156 11.71 -11.51 -2.72
N ARG A 157 12.64 -11.70 -1.77
CA ARG A 157 13.88 -12.45 -1.99
C ARG A 157 13.61 -13.90 -2.38
N ALA A 158 12.70 -14.59 -1.69
CA ALA A 158 12.35 -15.97 -1.98
C ALA A 158 11.78 -16.12 -3.41
N LEU A 159 10.90 -15.19 -3.85
CA LEU A 159 10.31 -15.21 -5.18
C LEU A 159 11.32 -14.88 -6.29
N THR A 160 12.28 -13.99 -6.02
CA THR A 160 13.34 -13.62 -6.98
C THR A 160 14.38 -14.76 -7.11
N CYS A 161 14.81 -15.34 -6.00
CA CYS A 161 15.75 -16.45 -6.01
C CYS A 161 15.21 -17.69 -6.75
N THR A 162 13.92 -17.96 -6.65
CA THR A 162 13.26 -19.03 -7.40
C THR A 162 13.28 -18.76 -8.91
N LYS A 163 13.13 -17.51 -9.33
CA LYS A 163 13.20 -17.12 -10.74
C LYS A 163 14.60 -17.31 -11.32
N ASP A 164 15.63 -16.92 -10.58
CA ASP A 164 17.03 -17.04 -11.02
C ASP A 164 17.47 -18.50 -11.10
N ARG A 165 17.03 -19.36 -10.17
CA ARG A 165 17.26 -20.81 -10.24
C ARG A 165 16.60 -21.45 -11.47
N LEU A 166 15.32 -21.16 -11.73
CA LEU A 166 14.61 -21.66 -12.91
C LEU A 166 15.26 -21.17 -14.23
N ALA A 167 15.74 -19.93 -14.27
CA ALA A 167 16.45 -19.40 -15.42
C ALA A 167 17.81 -20.04 -15.64
N ALA A 168 18.51 -20.40 -14.55
CA ALA A 168 19.78 -21.12 -14.61
C ALA A 168 19.61 -22.58 -15.06
N GLU A 169 18.58 -23.26 -14.56
CA GLU A 169 18.24 -24.63 -14.99
C GLU A 169 17.86 -24.69 -16.47
N LEU A 170 17.06 -23.74 -16.96
CA LEU A 170 16.69 -23.65 -18.37
C LEU A 170 17.90 -23.40 -19.31
N LYS A 171 18.90 -22.63 -18.83
CA LYS A 171 20.16 -22.42 -19.57
C LYS A 171 21.11 -23.62 -19.53
N ALA A 172 20.99 -24.50 -18.55
CA ALA A 172 21.82 -25.70 -18.42
C ALA A 172 21.28 -26.88 -19.29
N VAL A 173 20.05 -26.79 -19.75
CA VAL A 173 19.37 -27.84 -20.55
C VAL A 173 19.41 -27.52 -22.06
N VAL A 174 19.81 -26.31 -22.46
CA VAL A 174 20.02 -25.87 -23.84
C VAL A 174 21.52 -25.79 -24.15
#